data_b80a9ec2ac027e012e9a7a1bdc37e131
#
_entry.id   b80a9ec2ac027e012e9a7a1bdc37e131
#
_cell.length_a   1.000
_cell.length_b   1.000
_cell.length_c   1.000
_cell.angle_alpha   90.00
_cell.angle_beta   90.00
_cell.angle_gamma   90.00
#
_symmetry.space_group_name_H-M   'P 1'
#
loop_
_entity.id
_entity.type
_entity.pdbx_description
1 polymer ?
#
loop_
_entity_poly.entity_id
_entity_poly.type
_entity_poly.pdbx_seq_one_letter_code
_entity_poly.pdbx_strand_id
1 'polypeptide(L)'
;MALTTGLALGGGLELALACDYRVGTRRSQFRFPETNIGIYPGLGGTQRTVRICGVEAARWAVLAGNFVDSKTAHALGILTHLVEPAEVTTTVQSIDTSGKPANKYTGQPRNPEHPVSAFASAFYSDGNMAGLLTGSCPDGFDAEDRNVGRQLKSLSRTAPIALRMASELLDSAVETGDNLEAGLALELANLEDIFGTSDALEGLSALIEGRRPTYTNG
;
A
#
# COMPACT_ATOMS: atom_id res chain seq x y z
N MET A 1 -12.60 1.38 -14.92
CA MET A 1 -11.80 0.14 -14.88
C MET A 1 -10.34 0.47 -15.13
N ALA A 2 -9.42 -0.23 -14.44
CA ALA A 2 -7.99 -0.19 -14.70
C ALA A 2 -7.52 -1.55 -15.24
N LEU A 3 -6.68 -1.55 -16.27
CA LEU A 3 -5.98 -2.73 -16.79
C LEU A 3 -4.49 -2.54 -16.56
N THR A 4 -3.89 -3.49 -15.83
CA THR A 4 -2.46 -3.49 -15.51
C THR A 4 -1.81 -4.73 -16.10
N THR A 5 -0.82 -4.55 -16.98
CA THR A 5 -0.07 -5.66 -17.60
C THR A 5 1.43 -5.64 -17.27
N GLY A 6 1.84 -4.74 -16.38
CA GLY A 6 3.21 -4.50 -15.93
C GLY A 6 3.24 -3.84 -14.57
N LEU A 7 4.11 -2.85 -14.40
CA LEU A 7 4.27 -2.12 -13.14
C LEU A 7 3.19 -1.04 -12.97
N ALA A 8 2.56 -1.00 -11.80
CA ALA A 8 1.78 0.14 -11.34
C ALA A 8 2.34 0.57 -9.98
N LEU A 9 3.00 1.71 -9.94
CA LEU A 9 3.74 2.21 -8.79
C LEU A 9 3.19 3.55 -8.34
N GLY A 10 3.14 3.79 -7.02
CA GLY A 10 2.75 5.07 -6.44
C GLY A 10 1.42 5.58 -7.01
N GLY A 11 1.40 6.81 -7.49
CA GLY A 11 0.21 7.43 -8.10
C GLY A 11 -0.45 6.60 -9.20
N GLY A 12 0.30 5.77 -9.94
CA GLY A 12 -0.26 4.84 -10.91
C GLY A 12 -1.07 3.71 -10.26
N LEU A 13 -0.61 3.21 -9.10
CA LEU A 13 -1.37 2.26 -8.29
C LEU A 13 -2.59 2.95 -7.66
N GLU A 14 -2.45 4.15 -7.13
CA GLU A 14 -3.53 4.93 -6.53
C GLU A 14 -4.67 5.20 -7.52
N LEU A 15 -4.32 5.55 -8.76
CA LEU A 15 -5.28 5.70 -9.86
C LEU A 15 -6.00 4.38 -10.15
N ALA A 16 -5.28 3.26 -10.17
CA ALA A 16 -5.90 1.95 -10.33
C ALA A 16 -6.87 1.62 -9.20
N LEU A 17 -6.50 1.90 -7.95
CA LEU A 17 -7.36 1.68 -6.77
C LEU A 17 -8.63 2.56 -6.78
N ALA A 18 -8.59 3.72 -7.43
CA ALA A 18 -9.76 4.56 -7.64
C ALA A 18 -10.79 3.91 -8.59
N CYS A 19 -10.37 3.02 -9.47
CA CYS A 19 -11.25 2.30 -10.38
C CYS A 19 -12.09 1.22 -9.68
N ASP A 20 -13.30 0.99 -10.19
CA ASP A 20 -14.21 -0.03 -9.64
C ASP A 20 -13.71 -1.45 -9.94
N TYR A 21 -13.18 -1.67 -11.12
CA TYR A 21 -12.57 -2.92 -11.55
C TYR A 21 -11.09 -2.75 -11.83
N ARG A 22 -10.29 -3.69 -11.37
CA ARG A 22 -8.85 -3.74 -11.52
C ARG A 22 -8.47 -5.10 -12.07
N VAL A 23 -8.20 -5.14 -13.37
CA VAL A 23 -7.82 -6.34 -14.11
C VAL A 23 -6.30 -6.39 -14.23
N GLY A 24 -5.71 -7.50 -13.88
CA GLY A 24 -4.28 -7.74 -14.01
C GLY A 24 -3.94 -9.04 -14.68
N THR A 25 -2.73 -9.16 -15.18
CA THR A 25 -2.14 -10.39 -15.70
C THR A 25 -1.02 -10.87 -14.78
N ARG A 26 -0.48 -12.06 -15.04
CA ARG A 26 0.66 -12.61 -14.28
C ARG A 26 1.91 -11.70 -14.24
N ARG A 27 2.02 -10.71 -15.15
CA ARG A 27 3.13 -9.75 -15.19
C ARG A 27 2.87 -8.51 -14.34
N SER A 28 1.65 -8.34 -13.83
CA SER A 28 1.29 -7.17 -13.03
C SER A 28 2.03 -7.18 -11.71
N GLN A 29 2.62 -6.05 -11.36
CA GLN A 29 3.28 -5.82 -10.09
C GLN A 29 2.91 -4.43 -9.57
N PHE A 30 2.77 -4.32 -8.27
CA PHE A 30 2.29 -3.13 -7.59
C PHE A 30 3.25 -2.77 -6.46
N ARG A 31 3.35 -1.47 -6.15
CA ARG A 31 4.16 -1.00 -5.03
C ARG A 31 3.77 0.43 -4.67
N PHE A 32 3.86 0.74 -3.38
CA PHE A 32 3.91 2.10 -2.88
C PHE A 32 5.37 2.45 -2.52
N PRO A 33 6.09 3.21 -3.35
CA PRO A 33 7.48 3.59 -3.07
C PRO A 33 7.59 4.85 -2.19
N GLU A 34 6.49 5.51 -1.87
CA GLU A 34 6.41 6.87 -1.35
C GLU A 34 7.18 7.04 -0.05
N THR A 35 6.99 6.14 0.93
CA THR A 35 7.69 6.22 2.22
C THR A 35 9.20 6.11 2.09
N ASN A 36 9.66 5.43 1.04
CA ASN A 36 11.09 5.28 0.73
C ASN A 36 11.71 6.51 0.05
N ILE A 37 10.88 7.48 -0.34
CA ILE A 37 11.31 8.75 -0.95
C ILE A 37 10.83 9.97 -0.13
N GLY A 38 10.53 9.76 1.15
CA GLY A 38 10.27 10.82 2.10
C GLY A 38 8.84 11.37 2.11
N ILE A 39 7.91 10.75 1.40
CA ILE A 39 6.49 11.16 1.37
C ILE A 39 5.57 9.96 1.64
N TYR A 40 4.27 10.17 1.69
CA TYR A 40 3.26 9.10 1.75
C TYR A 40 2.43 9.06 0.45
N PRO A 41 1.69 7.95 0.17
CA PRO A 41 0.75 7.89 -0.96
C PRO A 41 -0.38 8.91 -0.76
N GLY A 42 -0.34 10.03 -1.49
CA GLY A 42 -1.19 11.21 -1.28
C GLY A 42 -2.31 11.41 -2.31
N LEU A 43 -2.61 10.40 -3.13
CA LEU A 43 -3.71 10.41 -4.11
C LEU A 43 -4.83 9.42 -3.77
N GLY A 44 -5.00 9.12 -2.48
CA GLY A 44 -5.98 8.20 -1.93
C GLY A 44 -5.45 6.80 -1.69
N GLY A 45 -4.14 6.59 -1.76
CA GLY A 45 -3.51 5.29 -1.58
C GLY A 45 -3.67 4.75 -0.17
N THR A 46 -3.47 5.57 0.86
CA THR A 46 -3.66 5.16 2.25
C THR A 46 -5.13 4.79 2.49
N GLN A 47 -6.04 5.60 1.99
CA GLN A 47 -7.47 5.47 2.24
C GLN A 47 -8.11 4.29 1.51
N ARG A 48 -7.79 4.12 0.23
CA ARG A 48 -8.38 3.05 -0.58
C ARG A 48 -7.78 1.69 -0.27
N THR A 49 -6.49 1.62 0.06
CA THR A 49 -5.85 0.33 0.35
C THR A 49 -6.44 -0.31 1.60
N VAL A 50 -6.64 0.46 2.68
CA VAL A 50 -7.29 -0.03 3.91
C VAL A 50 -8.70 -0.54 3.62
N ARG A 51 -9.50 0.24 2.89
CA ARG A 51 -10.88 -0.13 2.54
C ARG A 51 -10.97 -1.36 1.62
N ILE A 52 -9.92 -1.63 0.87
CA ILE A 52 -9.85 -2.80 -0.03
C ILE A 52 -9.39 -4.04 0.73
N CYS A 53 -8.30 -3.97 1.48
CA CYS A 53 -7.64 -5.18 2.01
C CYS A 53 -7.47 -5.22 3.53
N GLY A 54 -8.03 -4.25 4.27
CA GLY A 54 -7.84 -4.14 5.71
C GLY A 54 -6.55 -3.41 6.09
N VAL A 55 -6.50 -2.95 7.34
CA VAL A 55 -5.42 -2.06 7.80
C VAL A 55 -4.06 -2.77 7.87
N GLU A 56 -4.01 -4.00 8.33
CA GLU A 56 -2.75 -4.73 8.49
C GLU A 56 -2.10 -5.05 7.12
N ALA A 57 -2.90 -5.46 6.15
CA ALA A 57 -2.43 -5.67 4.78
C ALA A 57 -2.02 -4.36 4.09
N ALA A 58 -2.72 -3.27 4.40
CA ALA A 58 -2.37 -1.93 3.91
C ALA A 58 -1.05 -1.45 4.53
N ARG A 59 -0.84 -1.64 5.85
CA ARG A 59 0.43 -1.34 6.54
C ARG A 59 1.59 -2.12 5.91
N TRP A 60 1.41 -3.41 5.66
CA TRP A 60 2.41 -4.23 4.97
C TRP A 60 2.76 -3.70 3.57
N ALA A 61 1.77 -3.27 2.80
CA ALA A 61 1.99 -2.79 1.43
C ALA A 61 2.59 -1.38 1.40
N VAL A 62 2.09 -0.46 2.24
CA VAL A 62 2.42 0.97 2.22
C VAL A 62 3.67 1.27 3.03
N LEU A 63 3.73 0.84 4.31
CA LEU A 63 4.80 1.27 5.22
C LEU A 63 6.16 0.68 4.84
N ALA A 64 6.20 -0.61 4.51
CA ALA A 64 7.43 -1.26 4.08
C ALA A 64 7.70 -1.09 2.57
N GLY A 65 6.76 -0.55 1.81
CA GLY A 65 6.90 -0.38 0.36
C GLY A 65 7.20 -1.69 -0.35
N ASN A 66 6.53 -2.78 0.04
CA ASN A 66 6.73 -4.09 -0.54
C ASN A 66 6.28 -4.15 -2.00
N PHE A 67 7.01 -4.91 -2.82
CA PHE A 67 6.48 -5.33 -4.12
C PHE A 67 5.37 -6.35 -3.92
N VAL A 68 4.23 -6.11 -4.55
CA VAL A 68 3.05 -6.96 -4.54
C VAL A 68 2.92 -7.59 -5.91
N ASP A 69 3.17 -8.89 -6.03
CA ASP A 69 2.96 -9.61 -7.28
C ASP A 69 1.46 -9.80 -7.57
N SER A 70 1.15 -10.23 -8.78
CA SER A 70 -0.24 -10.35 -9.25
C SER A 70 -1.09 -11.32 -8.43
N LYS A 71 -0.52 -12.43 -7.93
CA LYS A 71 -1.24 -13.41 -7.12
C LYS A 71 -1.54 -12.85 -5.73
N THR A 72 -0.54 -12.23 -5.11
CA THR A 72 -0.69 -11.53 -3.84
C THR A 72 -1.68 -10.38 -3.98
N ALA A 73 -1.58 -9.57 -5.04
CA ALA A 73 -2.51 -8.47 -5.30
C ALA A 73 -3.97 -8.96 -5.45
N HIS A 74 -4.18 -10.10 -6.09
CA HIS A 74 -5.51 -10.70 -6.19
C HIS A 74 -5.99 -11.26 -4.85
N ALA A 75 -5.12 -11.89 -4.08
CA ALA A 75 -5.45 -12.41 -2.75
C ALA A 75 -5.78 -11.28 -1.74
N LEU A 76 -5.10 -10.15 -1.84
CA LEU A 76 -5.41 -8.96 -1.03
C LEU A 76 -6.66 -8.19 -1.52
N GLY A 77 -7.13 -8.43 -2.75
CA GLY A 77 -8.24 -7.68 -3.34
C GLY A 77 -7.80 -6.42 -4.09
N ILE A 78 -6.51 -6.11 -4.15
CA ILE A 78 -5.94 -5.03 -4.99
C ILE A 78 -6.32 -5.25 -6.45
N LEU A 79 -6.22 -6.47 -6.95
CA LEU A 79 -6.83 -6.89 -8.22
C LEU A 79 -8.22 -7.49 -7.99
N THR A 80 -9.19 -7.07 -8.79
CA THR A 80 -10.51 -7.71 -8.84
C THR A 80 -10.50 -8.95 -9.73
N HIS A 81 -9.68 -8.93 -10.78
CA HIS A 81 -9.52 -10.03 -11.73
C HIS A 81 -8.05 -10.24 -12.03
N LEU A 82 -7.63 -11.49 -11.95
CA LEU A 82 -6.31 -11.96 -12.40
C LEU A 82 -6.56 -12.95 -13.54
N VAL A 83 -6.13 -12.60 -14.73
CA VAL A 83 -6.46 -13.32 -15.97
C VAL A 83 -5.22 -13.61 -16.79
N GLU A 84 -5.29 -14.61 -17.64
CA GLU A 84 -4.25 -14.83 -18.65
C GLU A 84 -4.32 -13.75 -19.75
N PRO A 85 -3.19 -13.40 -20.38
CA PRO A 85 -3.16 -12.36 -21.41
C PRO A 85 -4.17 -12.55 -22.54
N ALA A 86 -4.48 -13.78 -22.91
CA ALA A 86 -5.46 -14.10 -23.95
C ALA A 86 -6.91 -13.80 -23.53
N GLU A 87 -7.19 -13.76 -22.23
CA GLU A 87 -8.54 -13.54 -21.67
C GLU A 87 -8.85 -12.08 -21.38
N VAL A 88 -7.86 -11.19 -21.51
CA VAL A 88 -8.02 -9.77 -21.17
C VAL A 88 -9.20 -9.13 -21.90
N THR A 89 -9.27 -9.30 -23.22
CA THR A 89 -10.33 -8.66 -24.04
C THR A 89 -11.72 -9.15 -23.65
N THR A 90 -11.90 -10.45 -23.48
CA THR A 90 -13.19 -11.03 -23.11
C THR A 90 -13.61 -10.63 -21.69
N THR A 91 -12.67 -10.55 -20.76
CA THR A 91 -12.90 -10.08 -19.39
C THR A 91 -13.32 -8.62 -19.37
N VAL A 92 -12.61 -7.75 -20.11
CA VAL A 92 -12.96 -6.33 -20.23
C VAL A 92 -14.37 -6.14 -20.78
N GLN A 93 -14.72 -6.86 -21.84
CA GLN A 93 -16.07 -6.83 -22.42
C GLN A 93 -17.16 -7.31 -21.45
N SER A 94 -16.88 -8.34 -20.68
CA SER A 94 -17.81 -8.87 -19.68
C SER A 94 -18.03 -7.87 -18.52
N ILE A 95 -16.98 -7.16 -18.10
CA ILE A 95 -17.05 -6.12 -17.06
C ILE A 95 -17.88 -4.93 -17.55
N ASP A 96 -17.71 -4.49 -18.80
CA ASP A 96 -18.44 -3.36 -19.38
C ASP A 96 -19.96 -3.55 -19.31
N THR A 97 -20.41 -4.79 -19.39
CA THR A 97 -21.83 -5.14 -19.30
C THR A 97 -22.34 -5.39 -17.88
N SER A 98 -21.44 -5.54 -16.89
CA SER A 98 -21.80 -5.95 -15.52
C SER A 98 -22.23 -4.80 -14.60
N GLY A 99 -22.03 -3.54 -15.00
CA GLY A 99 -22.25 -2.37 -14.15
C GLY A 99 -21.21 -2.22 -13.04
N LYS A 100 -21.48 -1.39 -12.03
CA LYS A 100 -20.59 -1.20 -10.89
C LYS A 100 -20.72 -2.35 -9.88
N PRO A 101 -19.61 -2.79 -9.24
CA PRO A 101 -19.69 -3.80 -8.20
C PRO A 101 -20.43 -3.27 -6.97
N ALA A 102 -21.27 -4.12 -6.36
CA ALA A 102 -22.02 -3.76 -5.16
C ALA A 102 -21.08 -3.45 -3.97
N ASN A 103 -19.97 -4.20 -3.86
CA ASN A 103 -18.98 -4.08 -2.78
C ASN A 103 -17.59 -3.84 -3.36
N LYS A 104 -17.25 -2.56 -3.58
CA LYS A 104 -15.91 -2.16 -4.01
C LYS A 104 -14.89 -2.27 -2.88
N TYR A 105 -15.31 -1.99 -1.66
CA TYR A 105 -14.51 -1.94 -0.46
C TYR A 105 -15.03 -2.97 0.54
N THR A 106 -14.18 -3.93 0.89
CA THR A 106 -14.53 -5.02 1.81
C THR A 106 -13.89 -4.85 3.19
N GLY A 107 -12.83 -4.02 3.27
CA GLY A 107 -12.05 -3.84 4.49
C GLY A 107 -11.28 -5.08 4.93
N GLN A 108 -11.19 -6.09 4.09
CA GLN A 108 -10.53 -7.36 4.39
C GLN A 108 -9.86 -7.95 3.15
N PRO A 109 -8.75 -8.71 3.31
CA PRO A 109 -8.17 -9.46 2.23
C PRO A 109 -9.19 -10.43 1.62
N ARG A 110 -9.19 -10.56 0.31
CA ARG A 110 -10.03 -11.54 -0.40
C ARG A 110 -9.74 -12.98 0.04
N ASN A 111 -8.47 -13.26 0.33
CA ASN A 111 -8.01 -14.54 0.85
C ASN A 111 -7.20 -14.33 2.14
N PRO A 112 -7.84 -14.41 3.31
CA PRO A 112 -7.15 -14.26 4.61
C PRO A 112 -6.09 -15.33 4.86
N GLU A 113 -6.25 -16.53 4.30
CA GLU A 113 -5.30 -17.65 4.44
C GLU A 113 -4.07 -17.52 3.53
N HIS A 114 -4.04 -16.54 2.63
CA HIS A 114 -2.85 -16.30 1.82
C HIS A 114 -1.66 -15.95 2.73
N PRO A 115 -0.45 -16.51 2.50
CA PRO A 115 0.70 -16.32 3.39
C PRO A 115 1.01 -14.85 3.72
N VAL A 116 0.83 -13.94 2.74
CA VAL A 116 1.03 -12.50 2.97
C VAL A 116 -0.08 -11.93 3.84
N SER A 117 -1.35 -12.32 3.63
CA SER A 117 -2.48 -11.85 4.46
C SER A 117 -2.30 -12.28 5.90
N ALA A 118 -2.02 -13.56 6.13
CA ALA A 118 -1.80 -14.12 7.46
C ALA A 118 -0.58 -13.47 8.15
N PHE A 119 0.53 -13.31 7.42
CA PHE A 119 1.71 -12.62 7.94
C PHE A 119 1.40 -11.16 8.30
N ALA A 120 0.75 -10.42 7.41
CA ALA A 120 0.43 -9.01 7.64
C ALA A 120 -0.47 -8.85 8.87
N SER A 121 -1.50 -9.67 9.00
CA SER A 121 -2.41 -9.65 10.16
C SER A 121 -1.69 -9.87 11.49
N ALA A 122 -0.72 -10.78 11.52
CA ALA A 122 0.05 -11.05 12.73
C ALA A 122 1.13 -10.00 13.00
N PHE A 123 1.92 -9.64 11.99
CA PHE A 123 3.09 -8.78 12.14
C PHE A 123 2.75 -7.28 12.26
N TYR A 124 1.77 -6.80 11.48
CA TYR A 124 1.32 -5.40 11.45
C TYR A 124 0.05 -5.14 12.27
N SER A 125 -0.22 -5.98 13.27
CA SER A 125 -1.31 -5.78 14.23
C SER A 125 -1.13 -4.48 15.02
N ASP A 126 -2.21 -3.89 15.53
CA ASP A 126 -2.18 -2.64 16.30
C ASP A 126 -1.20 -2.69 17.47
N GLY A 127 -1.14 -3.83 18.17
CA GLY A 127 -0.23 -4.02 19.30
C GLY A 127 1.26 -3.94 18.95
N ASN A 128 1.61 -4.18 17.68
CA ASN A 128 3.00 -4.19 17.22
C ASN A 128 3.45 -2.85 16.62
N MET A 129 2.50 -1.99 16.21
CA MET A 129 2.81 -0.80 15.41
C MET A 129 3.75 0.18 16.10
N ALA A 130 3.55 0.44 17.40
CA ALA A 130 4.44 1.35 18.14
C ALA A 130 5.91 0.90 18.11
N GLY A 131 6.14 -0.41 18.27
CA GLY A 131 7.48 -1.00 18.15
C GLY A 131 8.02 -0.94 16.71
N LEU A 132 7.20 -1.31 15.71
CA LEU A 132 7.62 -1.30 14.31
C LEU A 132 8.03 0.08 13.82
N LEU A 133 7.30 1.12 14.21
CA LEU A 133 7.61 2.52 13.87
C LEU A 133 8.93 3.01 14.48
N THR A 134 9.39 2.37 15.56
CA THR A 134 10.69 2.66 16.20
C THR A 134 11.78 1.65 15.87
N GLY A 135 11.49 0.70 14.98
CA GLY A 135 12.46 -0.29 14.48
C GLY A 135 12.59 -1.55 15.36
N SER A 136 11.68 -1.77 16.30
CA SER A 136 11.68 -2.95 17.16
C SER A 136 11.00 -4.14 16.47
N CYS A 137 11.57 -5.34 16.63
CA CYS A 137 10.92 -6.57 16.21
C CYS A 137 9.78 -6.91 17.19
N PRO A 138 8.57 -7.21 16.68
CA PRO A 138 7.46 -7.59 17.55
C PRO A 138 7.72 -8.89 18.31
N ASP A 139 7.15 -8.99 19.51
CA ASP A 139 7.20 -10.22 20.31
C ASP A 139 6.61 -11.41 19.55
N GLY A 140 7.25 -12.57 19.69
CA GLY A 140 6.84 -13.79 18.99
C GLY A 140 7.36 -13.92 17.56
N PHE A 141 8.11 -12.91 17.05
CA PHE A 141 8.79 -12.97 15.76
C PHE A 141 10.31 -13.02 15.94
N ASP A 142 10.96 -13.78 15.06
CA ASP A 142 12.43 -13.88 15.01
C ASP A 142 12.97 -12.90 13.96
N ALA A 143 13.77 -11.93 14.38
CA ALA A 143 14.41 -10.95 13.50
C ALA A 143 15.35 -11.59 12.46
N GLU A 144 15.90 -12.77 12.75
CA GLU A 144 16.76 -13.54 11.85
C GLU A 144 15.93 -14.33 10.80
N ASP A 145 14.63 -14.48 10.99
CA ASP A 145 13.76 -15.03 9.95
C ASP A 145 13.83 -14.15 8.70
N ARG A 146 13.98 -14.79 7.56
CA ARG A 146 14.20 -14.10 6.28
C ARG A 146 13.09 -13.09 5.93
N ASN A 147 11.84 -13.41 6.24
CA ASN A 147 10.71 -12.55 5.92
C ASN A 147 10.62 -11.39 6.92
N VAL A 148 10.72 -11.68 8.22
CA VAL A 148 10.74 -10.69 9.30
C VAL A 148 11.89 -9.70 9.12
N GLY A 149 13.12 -10.20 8.96
CA GLY A 149 14.30 -9.35 8.76
C GLY A 149 14.20 -8.47 7.52
N ARG A 150 13.53 -8.96 6.44
CA ARG A 150 13.25 -8.13 5.27
C ARG A 150 12.29 -6.98 5.59
N GLN A 151 11.23 -7.21 6.37
CA GLN A 151 10.29 -6.18 6.77
C GLN A 151 10.99 -5.12 7.64
N LEU A 152 11.68 -5.54 8.69
CA LEU A 152 12.42 -4.63 9.58
C LEU A 152 13.44 -3.78 8.80
N LYS A 153 14.20 -4.42 7.90
CA LYS A 153 15.16 -3.73 7.04
C LYS A 153 14.49 -2.76 6.06
N SER A 154 13.28 -3.07 5.58
CA SER A 154 12.54 -2.16 4.71
C SER A 154 12.07 -0.94 5.49
N LEU A 155 11.44 -1.14 6.64
CA LEU A 155 10.99 -0.08 7.53
C LEU A 155 12.14 0.84 7.98
N SER A 156 13.31 0.29 8.31
CA SER A 156 14.48 1.07 8.72
C SER A 156 15.09 1.95 7.61
N ARG A 157 14.62 1.80 6.37
CA ARG A 157 15.08 2.59 5.21
C ARG A 157 14.08 3.65 4.77
N THR A 158 12.90 3.68 5.38
CA THR A 158 11.89 4.69 5.11
C THR A 158 12.21 5.98 5.85
N ALA A 159 11.75 7.12 5.33
CA ALA A 159 11.84 8.39 6.04
C ALA A 159 10.96 8.33 7.29
N PRO A 160 11.48 8.63 8.49
CA PRO A 160 10.73 8.43 9.74
C PRO A 160 9.43 9.24 9.83
N ILE A 161 9.44 10.49 9.33
CA ILE A 161 8.23 11.34 9.29
C ILE A 161 7.20 10.73 8.34
N ALA A 162 7.61 10.35 7.13
CA ALA A 162 6.73 9.75 6.14
C ALA A 162 6.13 8.43 6.64
N LEU A 163 6.93 7.60 7.33
CA LEU A 163 6.47 6.35 7.92
C LEU A 163 5.38 6.59 8.98
N ARG A 164 5.60 7.56 9.88
CA ARG A 164 4.62 7.91 10.92
C ARG A 164 3.34 8.46 10.32
N MET A 165 3.44 9.48 9.44
CA MET A 165 2.27 10.09 8.81
C MET A 165 1.48 9.10 7.95
N ALA A 166 2.17 8.22 7.21
CA ALA A 166 1.50 7.14 6.48
C ALA A 166 0.74 6.20 7.43
N SER A 167 1.32 5.84 8.59
CA SER A 167 0.65 5.00 9.58
C SER A 167 -0.60 5.69 10.13
N GLU A 168 -0.52 6.94 10.52
CA GLU A 168 -1.65 7.75 11.02
C GLU A 168 -2.78 7.86 9.97
N LEU A 169 -2.43 8.04 8.69
CA LEU A 169 -3.40 8.09 7.61
C LEU A 169 -4.06 6.72 7.33
N LEU A 170 -3.32 5.62 7.49
CA LEU A 170 -3.91 4.27 7.41
C LEU A 170 -4.89 4.04 8.56
N ASP A 171 -4.56 4.48 9.77
CA ASP A 171 -5.43 4.36 10.94
C ASP A 171 -6.68 5.25 10.80
N SER A 172 -6.53 6.47 10.27
CA SER A 172 -7.66 7.36 9.95
C SER A 172 -8.64 6.76 8.94
N ALA A 173 -8.16 5.88 8.06
CA ALA A 173 -9.03 5.17 7.13
C ALA A 173 -9.95 4.16 7.83
N VAL A 174 -9.52 3.59 8.95
CA VAL A 174 -10.36 2.75 9.82
C VAL A 174 -11.37 3.62 10.56
N GLU A 175 -10.92 4.74 11.14
CA GLU A 175 -11.77 5.65 11.91
C GLU A 175 -12.88 6.29 11.06
N THR A 176 -12.56 6.69 9.84
CA THR A 176 -13.54 7.28 8.92
C THR A 176 -14.46 6.23 8.25
N GLY A 177 -14.17 4.93 8.40
CA GLY A 177 -15.00 3.83 7.93
C GLY A 177 -15.42 3.99 6.46
N ASP A 178 -16.72 3.98 6.19
CA ASP A 178 -17.27 4.10 4.82
C ASP A 178 -17.15 5.53 4.25
N ASN A 179 -16.83 6.53 5.08
CA ASN A 179 -16.67 7.91 4.62
C ASN A 179 -15.31 8.13 3.95
N LEU A 180 -15.18 7.66 2.72
CA LEU A 180 -13.95 7.83 1.93
C LEU A 180 -13.58 9.31 1.72
N GLU A 181 -14.57 10.19 1.54
CA GLU A 181 -14.34 11.62 1.29
C GLU A 181 -13.64 12.29 2.49
N ALA A 182 -14.08 11.99 3.71
CA ALA A 182 -13.42 12.46 4.93
C ALA A 182 -11.97 11.96 5.02
N GLY A 183 -11.72 10.68 4.72
CA GLY A 183 -10.36 10.13 4.69
C GLY A 183 -9.47 10.80 3.64
N LEU A 184 -9.98 11.04 2.43
CA LEU A 184 -9.25 11.74 1.37
C LEU A 184 -8.97 13.20 1.75
N ALA A 185 -9.88 13.86 2.45
CA ALA A 185 -9.67 15.22 2.94
C ALA A 185 -8.54 15.28 3.99
N LEU A 186 -8.45 14.29 4.89
CA LEU A 186 -7.34 14.16 5.83
C LEU A 186 -6.00 13.93 5.12
N GLU A 187 -5.98 13.04 4.12
CA GLU A 187 -4.78 12.78 3.32
C GLU A 187 -4.31 14.07 2.60
N LEU A 188 -5.24 14.82 1.99
CA LEU A 188 -4.93 16.07 1.30
C LEU A 188 -4.45 17.17 2.26
N ALA A 189 -5.03 17.28 3.45
CA ALA A 189 -4.68 18.30 4.44
C ALA A 189 -3.24 18.18 4.95
N ASN A 190 -2.67 16.97 4.94
CA ASN A 190 -1.30 16.71 5.40
C ASN A 190 -0.23 16.84 4.31
N LEU A 191 -0.60 17.15 3.04
CA LEU A 191 0.38 17.22 1.94
C LEU A 191 1.41 18.33 2.12
N GLU A 192 1.00 19.53 2.57
CA GLU A 192 1.92 20.62 2.78
C GLU A 192 2.97 20.28 3.85
N ASP A 193 2.54 19.66 4.94
CA ASP A 193 3.42 19.26 6.03
C ASP A 193 4.45 18.23 5.59
N ILE A 194 4.06 17.17 4.88
CA ILE A 194 5.01 16.15 4.44
C ILE A 194 5.98 16.67 3.39
N PHE A 195 5.51 17.44 2.40
CA PHE A 195 6.39 18.02 1.38
C PHE A 195 7.28 19.15 1.91
N GLY A 196 6.94 19.74 3.05
CA GLY A 196 7.74 20.73 3.77
C GLY A 196 8.93 20.14 4.54
N THR A 197 9.05 18.81 4.67
CA THR A 197 10.13 18.16 5.43
C THR A 197 11.45 18.14 4.66
N SER A 198 12.56 18.18 5.39
CA SER A 198 13.88 17.99 4.79
C SER A 198 14.07 16.57 4.25
N ASP A 199 13.43 15.58 4.87
CA ASP A 199 13.47 14.18 4.43
C ASP A 199 12.72 13.98 3.10
N ALA A 200 11.63 14.71 2.83
CA ALA A 200 10.96 14.69 1.53
C ALA A 200 11.87 15.29 0.42
N LEU A 201 12.51 16.43 0.70
CA LEU A 201 13.46 17.03 -0.23
C LEU A 201 14.64 16.10 -0.52
N GLU A 202 15.21 15.49 0.52
CA GLU A 202 16.31 14.51 0.39
C GLU A 202 15.87 13.29 -0.42
N GLY A 203 14.71 12.69 -0.10
CA GLY A 203 14.22 11.50 -0.77
C GLY A 203 13.94 11.71 -2.25
N LEU A 204 13.31 12.84 -2.61
CA LEU A 204 13.05 13.23 -4.00
C LEU A 204 14.35 13.57 -4.75
N SER A 205 15.28 14.29 -4.12
CA SER A 205 16.58 14.59 -4.72
C SER A 205 17.38 13.31 -4.97
N ALA A 206 17.45 12.42 -3.98
CA ALA A 206 18.14 11.14 -4.09
C ALA A 206 17.57 10.27 -5.21
N LEU A 207 16.24 10.29 -5.39
CA LEU A 207 15.57 9.57 -6.49
C LEU A 207 16.01 10.10 -7.86
N ILE A 208 16.06 11.43 -8.03
CA ILE A 208 16.49 12.08 -9.29
C ILE A 208 17.98 11.79 -9.58
N GLU A 209 18.80 11.82 -8.55
CA GLU A 209 20.25 11.60 -8.64
C GLU A 209 20.63 10.12 -8.73
N GLY A 210 19.70 9.20 -8.54
CA GLY A 210 19.92 7.75 -8.58
C GLY A 210 20.77 7.23 -7.41
N ARG A 211 20.80 7.94 -6.28
CA ARG A 211 21.49 7.55 -5.06
C ARG A 211 20.54 7.08 -3.97
N ARG A 212 21.08 6.56 -2.89
CA ARG A 212 20.27 6.25 -1.70
C ARG A 212 20.09 7.53 -0.87
N PRO A 213 18.87 7.78 -0.34
CA PRO A 213 18.65 8.89 0.58
C PRO A 213 19.26 8.62 1.95
N THR A 214 19.54 9.72 2.69
CA THR A 214 19.96 9.71 4.09
C THR A 214 19.00 10.59 4.87
N TYR A 215 18.10 9.98 5.63
CA TYR A 215 17.07 10.69 6.37
C TYR A 215 17.55 11.15 7.74
N THR A 216 17.12 12.34 8.15
CA THR A 216 17.52 12.99 9.41
C THR A 216 16.35 13.19 10.37
N ASN A 217 15.13 12.79 9.98
CA ASN A 217 13.91 13.01 10.73
C ASN A 217 13.58 14.51 10.93
N GLY A 218 13.76 15.29 9.88
CA GLY A 218 13.57 16.74 9.87
C GLY A 218 12.77 17.25 8.66
#